data_a82a4325228292d2efc09f8d074201f9
#
_entry.id   a82a4325228292d2efc09f8d074201f9
#
_cell.length_a   1.000
_cell.length_b   1.000
_cell.length_c   1.000
_cell.angle_alpha   90.00
_cell.angle_beta   90.00
_cell.angle_gamma   90.00
#
_symmetry.space_group_name_H-M   'P 1'
#
loop_
_entity.id
_entity.type
_entity.pdbx_description
1 polymer ?
#
loop_
_entity_poly.entity_id
_entity_poly.type
_entity_poly.pdbx_seq_one_letter_code
_entity_poly.pdbx_strand_id
1 'polypeptide(L)'
;AEFEAVFTDLQKQVKANEAGCIAYQLTKSRTDATVYKVLELYADEDALKAHGGTDYFKAAGAKMGPCMGGRPEIEYLDGVE
;
A
#
# COMPACT_ATOMS: atom_id res chain seq x y z
N ALA A 1 -12.46 -3.00 10.11
CA ALA A 1 -11.79 -4.24 10.42
C ALA A 1 -10.30 -4.03 10.68
N GLU A 2 -9.63 -5.07 11.16
CA GLU A 2 -8.22 -4.98 11.53
C GLU A 2 -7.32 -4.63 10.34
N PHE A 3 -7.59 -5.22 9.18
CA PHE A 3 -6.82 -4.94 7.97
C PHE A 3 -6.87 -3.44 7.61
N GLU A 4 -8.06 -2.86 7.66
CA GLU A 4 -8.23 -1.44 7.34
C GLU A 4 -7.49 -0.55 8.34
N ALA A 5 -7.53 -0.91 9.62
CA ALA A 5 -6.84 -0.14 10.64
C ALA A 5 -5.32 -0.16 10.44
N VAL A 6 -4.76 -1.33 10.18
CA VAL A 6 -3.32 -1.48 9.92
C VAL A 6 -2.91 -0.72 8.67
N PHE A 7 -3.67 -0.88 7.59
CA PHE A 7 -3.32 -0.23 6.32
C PHE A 7 -3.49 1.28 6.39
N THR A 8 -4.51 1.77 7.09
CA THR A 8 -4.72 3.20 7.25
C THR A 8 -3.54 3.84 8.00
N ASP A 9 -3.02 3.16 9.01
CA ASP A 9 -1.84 3.63 9.73
C ASP A 9 -0.62 3.65 8.82
N LEU A 10 -0.41 2.59 8.04
CA LEU A 10 0.68 2.54 7.06
C LEU A 10 0.56 3.69 6.06
N GLN A 11 -0.63 3.96 5.57
CA GLN A 11 -0.89 5.05 4.64
C GLN A 11 -0.48 6.40 5.22
N LYS A 12 -0.77 6.63 6.49
CA LYS A 12 -0.36 7.87 7.16
C LYS A 12 1.15 7.99 7.25
N GLN A 13 1.83 6.90 7.58
CA GLN A 13 3.29 6.92 7.69
C GLN A 13 3.97 7.13 6.34
N VAL A 14 3.44 6.52 5.29
CA VAL A 14 3.95 6.72 3.93
C VAL A 14 3.82 8.19 3.53
N LYS A 15 2.65 8.78 3.74
CA LYS A 15 2.43 10.18 3.38
C LYS A 15 3.31 11.14 4.18
N ALA A 16 3.60 10.80 5.43
CA ALA A 16 4.41 11.66 6.29
C ALA A 16 5.91 11.56 5.99
N ASN A 17 6.39 10.39 5.54
CA ASN A 17 7.82 10.11 5.46
C ASN A 17 8.38 9.90 4.06
N GLU A 18 7.55 9.68 3.07
CA GLU A 18 8.02 9.35 1.71
C GLU A 18 7.62 10.43 0.71
N ALA A 19 8.50 11.39 0.56
CA ALA A 19 8.27 12.51 -0.37
C ALA A 19 8.11 12.03 -1.83
N GLY A 20 8.75 10.91 -2.18
CA GLY A 20 8.66 10.34 -3.53
C GLY A 20 7.37 9.58 -3.79
N CYS A 21 6.56 9.34 -2.77
CA CYS A 21 5.26 8.70 -2.94
C CYS A 21 4.20 9.78 -3.16
N ILE A 22 3.71 9.87 -4.39
CA ILE A 22 2.76 10.92 -4.80
C ILE A 22 1.35 10.58 -4.34
N ALA A 23 0.96 9.32 -4.44
CA ALA A 23 -0.36 8.86 -4.01
C ALA A 23 -0.25 7.47 -3.39
N TYR A 24 -1.03 7.23 -2.35
CA TYR A 24 -1.06 5.95 -1.66
C TYR A 24 -2.42 5.81 -0.99
N GLN A 25 -3.35 5.10 -1.65
CA GLN A 25 -4.75 5.06 -1.23
C GLN A 25 -5.29 3.65 -1.20
N LEU A 26 -5.77 3.23 -0.03
CA LEU A 26 -6.52 1.99 0.10
C LEU A 26 -7.93 2.20 -0.44
N THR A 27 -8.38 1.26 -1.23
CA THR A 27 -9.76 1.26 -1.75
C THR A 27 -10.43 -0.07 -1.45
N LYS A 28 -11.73 -0.06 -1.37
CA LYS A 28 -12.54 -1.23 -1.09
C LYS A 28 -13.54 -1.42 -2.23
N SER A 29 -13.70 -2.66 -2.68
CA SER A 29 -14.66 -2.97 -3.73
C SER A 29 -16.09 -2.62 -3.29
N ARG A 30 -16.86 -2.03 -4.19
CA ARG A 30 -18.28 -1.73 -3.92
C ARG A 30 -19.16 -2.98 -4.02
N THR A 31 -18.68 -4.01 -4.72
CA THR A 31 -19.48 -5.20 -4.96
C THR A 31 -19.07 -6.39 -4.10
N ASP A 32 -17.86 -6.36 -3.54
CA ASP A 32 -17.36 -7.42 -2.68
C ASP A 32 -16.55 -6.81 -1.52
N ALA A 33 -17.13 -6.83 -0.34
CA ALA A 33 -16.52 -6.20 0.85
C ALA A 33 -15.23 -6.87 1.31
N THR A 34 -14.89 -8.03 0.77
CA THR A 34 -13.63 -8.72 1.11
C THR A 34 -12.50 -8.36 0.16
N VAL A 35 -12.77 -7.59 -0.89
CA VAL A 35 -11.77 -7.23 -1.90
C VAL A 35 -11.30 -5.79 -1.70
N TYR A 36 -9.99 -5.63 -1.59
CA TYR A 36 -9.34 -4.34 -1.46
C TYR A 36 -8.33 -4.15 -2.57
N LYS A 37 -8.16 -2.90 -3.00
CA LYS A 37 -7.13 -2.52 -3.97
C LYS A 37 -6.41 -1.29 -3.46
N VAL A 38 -5.10 -1.24 -3.67
CA VAL A 38 -4.29 -0.09 -3.28
C VAL A 38 -3.80 0.60 -4.55
N LEU A 39 -4.05 1.90 -4.61
CA LEU A 39 -3.57 2.73 -5.72
C LEU A 39 -2.34 3.48 -5.24
N GLU A 40 -1.20 3.26 -5.90
CA GLU A 40 0.07 3.85 -5.51
C GLU A 40 0.72 4.53 -6.70
N LEU A 41 1.27 5.71 -6.47
CA LEU A 41 1.98 6.47 -7.48
C LEU A 41 3.26 7.00 -6.88
N TYR A 42 4.39 6.70 -7.54
CA TYR A 42 5.71 7.11 -7.08
C TYR A 42 6.36 8.02 -8.12
N ALA A 43 7.21 8.93 -7.65
CA ALA A 43 7.90 9.87 -8.53
C ALA A 43 8.87 9.16 -9.48
N ASP A 44 9.52 8.09 -9.00
CA ASP A 44 10.46 7.29 -9.78
C ASP A 44 10.60 5.90 -9.16
N GLU A 45 11.41 5.07 -9.81
CA GLU A 45 11.62 3.69 -9.38
C GLU A 45 12.37 3.60 -8.04
N ASP A 46 13.26 4.55 -7.78
CA ASP A 46 13.99 4.60 -6.53
C ASP A 46 13.06 4.83 -5.34
N ALA A 47 12.04 5.68 -5.51
CA ALA A 47 11.05 5.94 -4.48
C ALA A 47 10.24 4.67 -4.16
N LEU A 48 9.90 3.89 -5.18
CA LEU A 48 9.19 2.62 -5.00
C LEU A 48 10.05 1.62 -4.23
N LYS A 49 11.32 1.51 -4.58
CA LYS A 49 12.25 0.61 -3.88
C LYS A 49 12.45 1.02 -2.42
N ALA A 50 12.58 2.32 -2.19
CA ALA A 50 12.75 2.84 -0.84
C ALA A 50 11.54 2.52 0.04
N HIS A 51 10.33 2.63 -0.52
CA HIS A 51 9.10 2.27 0.19
C HIS A 51 9.14 0.83 0.71
N GLY A 52 9.50 -0.11 -0.14
CA GLY A 52 9.55 -1.53 0.21
C GLY A 52 10.58 -1.87 1.28
N GLY A 53 11.59 -1.00 1.47
CA GLY A 53 12.63 -1.21 2.47
C GLY A 53 12.37 -0.56 3.82
N THR A 54 11.26 0.16 3.98
CA THR A 54 10.97 0.86 5.23
C THR A 54 10.55 -0.10 6.35
N ASP A 55 10.87 0.27 7.59
CA ASP A 55 10.51 -0.54 8.75
C ASP A 55 9.00 -0.61 8.95
N TYR A 56 8.32 0.51 8.77
CA TYR A 56 6.86 0.53 8.95
C TYR A 56 6.14 -0.30 7.89
N PHE A 57 6.65 -0.37 6.67
CA PHE A 57 6.07 -1.22 5.64
C PHE A 57 6.21 -2.70 6.01
N LYS A 58 7.40 -3.09 6.48
CA LYS A 58 7.67 -4.47 6.91
C LYS A 58 6.82 -4.85 8.11
N ALA A 59 6.70 -3.96 9.09
CA ALA A 59 5.87 -4.20 10.26
C ALA A 59 4.40 -4.32 9.90
N ALA A 60 3.91 -3.47 9.01
CA ALA A 60 2.52 -3.54 8.55
C ALA A 60 2.26 -4.84 7.78
N GLY A 61 3.21 -5.26 6.95
CA GLY A 61 3.11 -6.53 6.22
C GLY A 61 2.95 -7.72 7.14
N ALA A 62 3.71 -7.74 8.24
CA ALA A 62 3.62 -8.81 9.23
C ALA A 62 2.24 -8.83 9.90
N LYS A 63 1.64 -7.68 10.14
CA LYS A 63 0.31 -7.58 10.74
C LYS A 63 -0.80 -7.89 9.75
N MET A 64 -0.62 -7.54 8.48
CA MET A 64 -1.64 -7.77 7.45
C MET A 64 -1.70 -9.20 6.96
N GLY A 65 -0.57 -9.93 6.99
CA GLY A 65 -0.51 -11.29 6.49
C GLY A 65 -1.65 -12.18 6.99
N PRO A 66 -1.89 -12.23 8.33
CA PRO A 66 -2.98 -13.06 8.84
C PRO A 66 -4.38 -12.63 8.42
N CYS A 67 -4.54 -11.38 7.98
CA CYS A 67 -5.83 -10.85 7.54
C CYS A 67 -6.12 -11.13 6.06
N MET A 68 -5.11 -11.59 5.31
CA MET A 68 -5.21 -11.78 3.88
C MET A 68 -5.52 -13.23 3.53
N GLY A 69 -6.46 -13.41 2.61
CA GLY A 69 -6.85 -14.75 2.15
C GLY A 69 -5.89 -15.36 1.14
N GLY A 70 -4.82 -14.66 0.77
CA GLY A 70 -3.85 -15.13 -0.20
C GLY A 70 -2.81 -14.07 -0.48
N ARG A 71 -1.98 -14.31 -1.49
CA ARG A 71 -0.95 -13.35 -1.88
C ARG A 71 -1.57 -12.14 -2.57
N PRO A 72 -1.05 -10.94 -2.30
CA PRO A 72 -1.49 -9.77 -3.05
C PRO A 72 -1.05 -9.87 -4.52
N GLU A 73 -1.92 -9.43 -5.42
CA GLU A 73 -1.57 -9.29 -6.82
C GLU A 73 -1.02 -7.89 -7.03
N ILE A 74 0.14 -7.81 -7.67
CA ILE A 74 0.80 -6.53 -7.90
C ILE A 74 0.95 -6.32 -9.40
N GLU A 75 0.47 -5.17 -9.88
CA GLU A 75 0.64 -4.77 -11.26
C GLU A 75 1.43 -3.47 -11.30
N TYR A 76 2.53 -3.47 -12.03
CA TYR A 76 3.37 -2.29 -12.19
C TYR A 76 2.98 -1.57 -13.47
N LEU A 77 2.70 -0.28 -13.35
CA LEU A 77 2.22 0.53 -14.46
C LEU A 77 3.12 1.74 -14.65
N ASP A 78 3.29 2.17 -15.89
CA ASP A 78 4.03 3.38 -16.19
C ASP A 78 3.06 4.53 -16.39
N GLY A 79 3.37 5.69 -15.80
CA GLY A 79 2.58 6.89 -16.01
C GLY A 79 2.67 7.34 -17.46
N VAL A 80 1.58 7.82 -18.00
CA VAL A 80 1.51 8.36 -19.36
C VAL A 80 1.13 9.81 -19.27
N GLU A 81 2.05 10.70 -19.66
CA GLU A 81 1.80 12.09 -19.42
C GLU A 81 2.20 12.96 -20.58
#